data_62d68e5b0bdc8527aeb19c79187a3ddd
#
_entry.id   62d68e5b0bdc8527aeb19c79187a3ddd
#
_cell.length_a   1.000
_cell.length_b   1.000
_cell.length_c   1.000
_cell.angle_alpha   90.00
_cell.angle_beta   90.00
_cell.angle_gamma   90.00
#
_symmetry.space_group_name_H-M   'P 1'
#
loop_
_entity.id
_entity.type
_entity.pdbx_description
1 polymer ?
#
loop_
_entity_poly.entity_id
_entity_poly.type
_entity_poly.pdbx_seq_one_letter_code
_entity_poly.pdbx_strand_id
1 'polypeptide(L)'
;MAAQAVVQRHVNSLERWQSALARAIDSGLEVFIVSGTGARMVTSSTSLDTLYSCDGRSCSCAAALAGDPVCQHRAAVRACLGWLTLPDDAPAVAETASGASCFWCSGSGRQAGVDGYEPCRDCSGTGRRPTRAPAALPQRIAA
;
A
#
# COMPACT_ATOMS: atom_id res chain seq x y z
N MET A 1 2.73 46.60 -4.68
CA MET A 1 3.03 45.42 -5.50
C MET A 1 2.26 44.22 -4.93
N ALA A 2 1.21 43.81 -5.61
CA ALA A 2 0.43 42.67 -5.17
C ALA A 2 1.22 41.39 -5.48
N ALA A 3 1.60 40.66 -4.44
CA ALA A 3 2.14 39.32 -4.59
C ALA A 3 1.04 38.46 -5.21
N GLN A 4 1.20 38.07 -6.45
CA GLN A 4 0.36 37.07 -7.08
C GLN A 4 0.62 35.77 -6.35
N ALA A 5 -0.33 35.36 -5.51
CA ALA A 5 -0.35 34.03 -4.97
C ALA A 5 -0.42 33.06 -6.17
N VAL A 6 0.66 32.38 -6.44
CA VAL A 6 0.69 31.29 -7.41
C VAL A 6 -0.19 30.20 -6.84
N VAL A 7 -1.44 30.16 -7.31
CA VAL A 7 -2.32 29.05 -7.03
C VAL A 7 -1.66 27.82 -7.66
N GLN A 8 -0.97 27.07 -6.87
CA GLN A 8 -0.46 25.77 -7.29
C GLN A 8 -1.67 24.90 -7.66
N ARG A 9 -1.95 24.80 -8.95
CA ARG A 9 -2.97 23.88 -9.44
C ARG A 9 -2.50 22.49 -9.10
N HIS A 10 -3.19 21.85 -8.19
CA HIS A 10 -2.93 20.45 -7.85
C HIS A 10 -3.19 19.58 -9.09
N VAL A 11 -2.12 19.10 -9.70
CA VAL A 11 -2.19 18.30 -10.92
C VAL A 11 -2.73 16.91 -10.59
N ASN A 12 -3.77 16.49 -11.31
CA ASN A 12 -4.32 15.14 -11.20
C ASN A 12 -3.61 14.23 -12.20
N SER A 13 -2.42 13.74 -11.86
CA SER A 13 -1.63 12.84 -12.70
C SER A 13 -1.55 11.43 -12.12
N LEU A 14 -1.36 10.44 -12.98
CA LEU A 14 -1.17 9.04 -12.56
C LEU A 14 0.03 8.91 -11.62
N GLU A 15 1.11 9.59 -11.93
CA GLU A 15 2.33 9.61 -11.11
C GLU A 15 2.08 10.11 -9.68
N ARG A 16 1.28 11.17 -9.52
CA ARG A 16 0.86 11.63 -8.19
C ARG A 16 0.02 10.59 -7.45
N TRP A 17 -0.87 9.90 -8.15
CA TRP A 17 -1.65 8.83 -7.56
C TRP A 17 -0.80 7.67 -7.10
N GLN A 18 0.18 7.27 -7.89
CA GLN A 18 1.12 6.21 -7.54
C GLN A 18 2.01 6.60 -6.36
N SER A 19 2.50 7.83 -6.33
CA SER A 19 3.25 8.37 -5.18
C SER A 19 2.39 8.43 -3.91
N ALA A 20 1.11 8.78 -4.04
CA ALA A 20 0.19 8.79 -2.92
C ALA A 20 -0.11 7.38 -2.41
N LEU A 21 -0.23 6.39 -3.30
CA LEU A 21 -0.40 4.99 -2.94
C LEU A 21 0.84 4.42 -2.24
N ALA A 22 2.02 4.72 -2.74
CA ALA A 22 3.27 4.31 -2.09
C ALA A 22 3.34 4.84 -0.65
N ARG A 23 3.02 6.11 -0.43
CA ARG A 23 2.95 6.70 0.92
C ARG A 23 1.88 6.04 1.80
N ALA A 24 0.73 5.68 1.24
CA ALA A 24 -0.33 4.98 1.97
C ALA A 24 0.16 3.61 2.47
N ILE A 25 0.88 2.88 1.64
CA ILE A 25 1.47 1.58 1.98
C ILE A 25 2.55 1.75 3.06
N ASP A 26 3.47 2.69 2.87
CA ASP A 26 4.56 2.97 3.82
C ASP A 26 4.03 3.41 5.19
N SER A 27 2.94 4.16 5.21
CA SER A 27 2.28 4.61 6.43
C SER A 27 1.40 3.53 7.07
N GLY A 28 1.23 2.38 6.44
CA GLY A 28 0.40 1.29 6.96
C GLY A 28 -1.08 1.63 7.04
N LEU A 29 -1.61 2.43 6.10
CA LEU A 29 -3.03 2.76 6.09
C LEU A 29 -3.89 1.51 5.88
N GLU A 30 -4.96 1.40 6.67
CA GLU A 30 -5.94 0.33 6.56
C GLU A 30 -7.26 0.87 6.01
N VAL A 31 -7.90 0.09 5.14
CA VAL A 31 -9.21 0.39 4.58
C VAL A 31 -10.23 -0.56 5.20
N PHE A 32 -11.26 -0.01 5.80
CA PHE A 32 -12.36 -0.76 6.40
C PHE A 32 -13.62 -0.61 5.55
N ILE A 33 -14.37 -1.70 5.42
CA ILE A 33 -15.70 -1.68 4.82
C ILE A 33 -16.71 -1.86 5.94
N VAL A 34 -17.60 -0.89 6.09
CA VAL A 34 -18.64 -0.94 7.11
C VAL A 34 -19.74 -1.90 6.65
N SER A 35 -20.00 -2.92 7.46
CA SER A 35 -21.05 -3.90 7.18
C SER A 35 -22.44 -3.23 7.09
N GLY A 36 -23.22 -3.64 6.13
CA GLY A 36 -24.59 -3.16 5.93
C GLY A 36 -24.69 -1.91 5.05
N THR A 37 -23.73 -0.98 5.08
CA THR A 37 -23.74 0.21 4.24
C THR A 37 -22.77 0.14 3.07
N GLY A 38 -21.74 -0.70 3.17
CA GLY A 38 -20.66 -0.75 2.19
C GLY A 38 -19.76 0.49 2.19
N ALA A 39 -19.96 1.40 3.14
CA ALA A 39 -19.13 2.60 3.27
C ALA A 39 -17.68 2.21 3.58
N ARG A 40 -16.73 2.97 3.04
CA ARG A 40 -15.32 2.74 3.28
C ARG A 40 -14.76 3.81 4.21
N MET A 41 -14.00 3.34 5.19
CA MET A 41 -13.28 4.18 6.14
C MET A 41 -11.80 3.87 6.03
N VAL A 42 -10.96 4.87 6.13
CA VAL A 42 -9.51 4.73 6.04
C VAL A 42 -8.86 5.32 7.28
N THR A 43 -7.89 4.61 7.85
CA THR A 43 -7.13 5.12 9.00
C THR A 43 -6.33 6.35 8.65
N SER A 44 -6.14 7.23 9.63
CA SER A 44 -5.21 8.35 9.50
C SER A 44 -3.76 7.87 9.61
N SER A 45 -2.86 8.47 8.83
CA SER A 45 -1.42 8.24 8.97
C SER A 45 -0.79 8.94 10.17
N THR A 46 -1.50 9.88 10.78
CA THR A 46 -0.99 10.74 11.87
C THR A 46 -1.69 10.51 13.20
N SER A 47 -2.86 9.88 13.19
CA SER A 47 -3.65 9.65 14.40
C SER A 47 -4.32 8.29 14.33
N LEU A 48 -4.01 7.43 15.28
CA LEU A 48 -4.53 6.06 15.34
C LEU A 48 -6.04 5.99 15.57
N ASP A 49 -6.62 7.04 16.16
CA ASP A 49 -8.04 7.09 16.52
C ASP A 49 -8.89 7.81 15.47
N THR A 50 -8.30 8.23 14.37
CA THR A 50 -9.00 8.99 13.33
C THR A 50 -9.24 8.13 12.10
N LEU A 51 -10.52 8.05 11.69
CA LEU A 51 -10.94 7.41 10.46
C LEU A 51 -11.53 8.46 9.50
N TYR A 52 -11.17 8.35 8.23
CA TYR A 52 -11.72 9.19 7.17
C TYR A 52 -12.70 8.39 6.32
N SER A 53 -13.86 8.99 6.06
CA SER A 53 -14.79 8.44 5.06
C SER A 53 -14.22 8.67 3.66
N CYS A 54 -14.10 7.63 2.86
CA CYS A 54 -13.46 7.70 1.55
C CYS A 54 -14.05 6.66 0.59
N ASP A 55 -14.48 7.09 -0.59
CA ASP A 55 -15.04 6.21 -1.63
C ASP A 55 -14.12 6.05 -2.86
N GLY A 56 -12.91 6.60 -2.80
CA GLY A 56 -11.96 6.63 -3.91
C GLY A 56 -12.13 7.84 -4.84
N ARG A 57 -13.27 8.53 -4.79
CA ARG A 57 -13.54 9.79 -5.51
C ARG A 57 -13.56 10.98 -4.58
N SER A 58 -14.09 10.81 -3.38
CA SER A 58 -14.15 11.80 -2.32
C SER A 58 -13.47 11.28 -1.06
N CYS A 59 -13.04 12.17 -0.20
CA CYS A 59 -12.43 11.86 1.10
C CYS A 59 -12.67 13.01 2.07
N SER A 60 -12.89 12.69 3.32
CA SER A 60 -13.09 13.69 4.38
C SER A 60 -11.80 14.19 5.02
N CYS A 61 -10.60 13.81 4.51
CA CYS A 61 -9.33 14.29 5.03
C CYS A 61 -9.05 15.75 4.69
N ALA A 62 -8.16 16.38 5.45
CA ALA A 62 -7.82 17.80 5.28
C ALA A 62 -7.35 18.14 3.86
N ALA A 63 -6.55 17.30 3.22
CA ALA A 63 -6.07 17.53 1.85
C ALA A 63 -7.23 17.56 0.85
N ALA A 64 -8.18 16.64 0.96
CA ALA A 64 -9.35 16.58 0.10
C ALA A 64 -10.30 17.77 0.33
N LEU A 65 -10.48 18.17 1.59
CA LEU A 65 -11.27 19.36 1.95
C LEU A 65 -10.61 20.65 1.44
N ALA A 66 -9.28 20.70 1.36
CA ALA A 66 -8.54 21.79 0.75
C ALA A 66 -8.58 21.80 -0.79
N GLY A 67 -9.29 20.86 -1.41
CA GLY A 67 -9.45 20.78 -2.86
C GLY A 67 -8.36 19.98 -3.59
N ASP A 68 -7.47 19.30 -2.87
CA ASP A 68 -6.50 18.41 -3.52
C ASP A 68 -7.21 17.16 -4.07
N PRO A 69 -7.17 16.90 -5.38
CA PRO A 69 -7.79 15.71 -5.96
C PRO A 69 -7.08 14.42 -5.58
N VAL A 70 -5.82 14.50 -5.13
CA VAL A 70 -4.98 13.35 -4.85
C VAL A 70 -4.56 13.32 -3.39
N CYS A 71 -5.11 12.37 -2.64
CA CYS A 71 -4.66 12.09 -1.27
C CYS A 71 -4.37 10.60 -1.09
N GLN A 72 -3.55 10.27 -0.12
CA GLN A 72 -3.17 8.89 0.17
C GLN A 72 -4.36 7.99 0.54
N HIS A 73 -5.39 8.52 1.20
CA HIS A 73 -6.59 7.76 1.56
C HIS A 73 -7.40 7.36 0.33
N ARG A 74 -7.60 8.29 -0.62
CA ARG A 74 -8.23 7.96 -1.91
C ARG A 74 -7.40 6.97 -2.71
N ALA A 75 -6.07 7.12 -2.71
CA ALA A 75 -5.18 6.20 -3.40
C ALA A 75 -5.30 4.79 -2.83
N ALA A 76 -5.36 4.65 -1.51
CA ALA A 76 -5.58 3.39 -0.82
C ALA A 76 -6.90 2.73 -1.25
N VAL A 77 -8.02 3.47 -1.22
CA VAL A 77 -9.32 2.94 -1.63
C VAL A 77 -9.34 2.58 -3.12
N ARG A 78 -8.74 3.40 -3.98
CA ARG A 78 -8.63 3.09 -5.43
C ARG A 78 -7.84 1.82 -5.69
N ALA A 79 -6.78 1.56 -4.93
CA ALA A 79 -6.04 0.31 -5.02
C ALA A 79 -6.91 -0.89 -4.60
N CYS A 80 -7.67 -0.76 -3.51
CA CYS A 80 -8.62 -1.79 -3.08
C CYS A 80 -9.71 -2.07 -4.11
N LEU A 81 -10.10 -1.06 -4.89
CA LEU A 81 -11.09 -1.19 -5.97
C LEU A 81 -10.49 -1.68 -7.30
N GLY A 82 -9.17 -1.85 -7.38
CA GLY A 82 -8.48 -2.20 -8.62
C GLY A 82 -8.39 -1.05 -9.63
N TRP A 83 -8.65 0.20 -9.21
CA TRP A 83 -8.59 1.37 -10.10
C TRP A 83 -7.20 2.00 -10.15
N LEU A 84 -6.30 1.63 -9.24
CA LEU A 84 -4.95 2.16 -9.15
C LEU A 84 -4.00 1.02 -8.81
N THR A 85 -2.96 0.88 -9.60
CA THR A 85 -1.87 -0.04 -9.34
C THR A 85 -0.58 0.77 -9.26
N LEU A 86 0.36 0.31 -8.44
CA LEU A 86 1.73 0.80 -8.58
C LEU A 86 2.24 0.31 -9.93
N PRO A 87 3.08 1.10 -10.62
CA PRO A 87 3.77 0.58 -11.76
C PRO A 87 4.48 -0.70 -11.32
N ASP A 88 4.37 -1.75 -12.10
CA ASP A 88 5.22 -2.92 -11.98
C ASP A 88 6.66 -2.51 -12.37
N ASP A 89 7.19 -1.55 -11.64
CA ASP A 89 8.60 -1.29 -11.51
C ASP A 89 9.22 -2.30 -10.53
N ALA A 90 8.82 -3.54 -10.66
CA ALA A 90 9.85 -4.52 -10.69
C ALA A 90 10.41 -4.44 -12.11
N PRO A 91 11.46 -3.64 -12.39
CA PRO A 91 12.25 -3.94 -13.54
C PRO A 91 12.62 -5.40 -13.36
N ALA A 92 12.63 -6.14 -14.42
CA ALA A 92 13.21 -7.47 -14.44
C ALA A 92 14.69 -7.50 -14.00
N VAL A 93 15.16 -6.46 -13.36
CA VAL A 93 16.41 -6.33 -12.60
C VAL A 93 16.35 -6.98 -11.23
N ALA A 94 15.26 -7.57 -10.88
CA ALA A 94 15.24 -8.41 -9.68
C ALA A 94 16.18 -9.60 -9.77
N GLU A 95 16.77 -9.85 -10.93
CA GLU A 95 17.80 -10.91 -11.04
C GLU A 95 19.17 -10.48 -10.52
N THR A 96 19.43 -9.20 -10.32
CA THR A 96 20.69 -8.74 -9.71
C THR A 96 20.51 -8.20 -8.30
N ALA A 97 19.30 -8.02 -7.83
CA ALA A 97 19.10 -7.91 -6.43
C ALA A 97 19.48 -9.26 -5.84
N SER A 98 20.63 -9.32 -5.24
CA SER A 98 20.98 -10.32 -4.25
C SER A 98 19.80 -10.37 -3.28
N GLY A 99 18.83 -11.22 -3.60
CA GLY A 99 17.68 -11.43 -2.76
C GLY A 99 18.22 -11.78 -1.40
N ALA A 100 17.98 -10.95 -0.40
CA ALA A 100 18.44 -11.20 0.94
C ALA A 100 18.08 -12.64 1.28
N SER A 101 19.05 -13.39 1.75
CA SER A 101 18.86 -14.79 2.14
C SER A 101 17.64 -14.88 3.07
N CYS A 102 16.83 -15.88 2.87
CA CYS A 102 15.71 -16.10 3.76
C CYS A 102 16.23 -16.24 5.18
N PHE A 103 15.76 -15.43 6.09
CA PHE A 103 16.21 -15.42 7.49
C PHE A 103 16.01 -16.78 8.16
N TRP A 104 14.88 -17.44 7.91
CA TRP A 104 14.50 -18.68 8.56
C TRP A 104 15.31 -19.89 8.13
N CYS A 105 15.73 -19.95 6.89
CA CYS A 105 16.52 -21.06 6.37
C CYS A 105 17.96 -20.66 6.02
N SER A 106 18.38 -19.44 6.34
CA SER A 106 19.70 -18.89 6.04
C SER A 106 20.12 -19.08 4.57
N GLY A 107 19.14 -18.98 3.66
CA GLY A 107 19.37 -19.12 2.23
C GLY A 107 19.38 -20.55 1.69
N SER A 108 19.23 -21.57 2.54
CA SER A 108 19.27 -22.98 2.12
C SER A 108 17.99 -23.45 1.40
N GLY A 109 16.89 -22.72 1.56
CA GLY A 109 15.57 -23.12 1.06
C GLY A 109 14.93 -24.28 1.84
N ARG A 110 15.58 -24.80 2.86
CA ARG A 110 15.13 -25.97 3.62
C ARG A 110 15.14 -25.70 5.12
N GLN A 111 14.21 -26.32 5.82
CA GLN A 111 14.12 -26.31 7.28
C GLN A 111 14.19 -27.73 7.82
N ALA A 112 14.67 -27.90 9.03
CA ALA A 112 14.60 -29.18 9.73
C ALA A 112 13.13 -29.47 10.08
N GLY A 113 12.60 -30.55 9.53
CA GLY A 113 11.28 -31.11 9.84
C GLY A 113 11.38 -32.36 10.68
N VAL A 114 10.22 -32.93 11.03
CA VAL A 114 10.16 -34.17 11.86
C VAL A 114 10.74 -35.39 11.13
N ASP A 115 10.56 -35.44 9.82
CA ASP A 115 11.00 -36.55 8.97
C ASP A 115 12.23 -36.20 8.11
N GLY A 116 12.94 -35.12 8.43
CA GLY A 116 14.12 -34.68 7.69
C GLY A 116 14.03 -33.20 7.26
N TYR A 117 14.69 -32.86 6.16
CA TYR A 117 14.66 -31.50 5.64
C TYR A 117 13.45 -31.29 4.74
N GLU A 118 12.61 -30.34 5.12
CA GLU A 118 11.45 -29.89 4.36
C GLU A 118 11.72 -28.54 3.65
N PRO A 119 11.00 -28.21 2.56
CA PRO A 119 11.08 -26.89 1.97
C PRO A 119 10.72 -25.81 2.99
N CYS A 120 11.51 -24.75 3.06
CA CYS A 120 11.23 -23.62 3.95
C CYS A 120 9.89 -23.00 3.58
N ARG A 121 9.00 -22.87 4.55
CA ARG A 121 7.64 -22.33 4.35
C ARG A 121 7.65 -20.83 4.02
N ASP A 122 8.60 -20.09 4.59
CA ASP A 122 8.67 -18.63 4.39
C ASP A 122 9.16 -18.22 3.00
N CYS A 123 10.04 -18.98 2.41
CA CYS A 123 10.56 -18.72 1.07
C CYS A 123 10.09 -19.75 0.03
N SER A 124 9.19 -20.65 0.40
CA SER A 124 8.70 -21.75 -0.48
C SER A 124 9.83 -22.56 -1.13
N GLY A 125 10.90 -22.78 -0.38
CA GLY A 125 12.03 -23.57 -0.82
C GLY A 125 13.06 -22.83 -1.70
N THR A 126 12.86 -21.55 -1.98
CA THR A 126 13.75 -20.76 -2.85
C THR A 126 15.06 -20.32 -2.18
N GLY A 127 15.11 -20.35 -0.85
CA GLY A 127 16.22 -19.82 -0.07
C GLY A 127 16.35 -18.32 -0.05
N ARG A 128 15.49 -17.62 -0.78
CA ARG A 128 15.48 -16.15 -0.89
C ARG A 128 14.24 -15.62 -0.21
N ARG A 129 14.39 -14.48 0.43
CA ARG A 129 13.24 -13.75 0.99
C ARG A 129 12.29 -13.43 -0.16
N PRO A 130 11.01 -13.84 -0.09
CA PRO A 130 10.07 -13.41 -1.11
C PRO A 130 10.11 -11.89 -1.14
N THR A 131 10.41 -11.31 -2.30
CA THR A 131 10.17 -9.90 -2.51
C THR A 131 8.69 -9.73 -2.26
N ARG A 132 8.36 -9.11 -1.14
CA ARG A 132 6.98 -8.86 -0.77
C ARG A 132 6.37 -8.11 -1.94
N ALA A 133 5.52 -8.79 -2.68
CA ALA A 133 4.64 -8.12 -3.61
C ALA A 133 4.04 -6.94 -2.83
N PRO A 134 3.94 -5.73 -3.39
CA PRO A 134 3.38 -4.61 -2.68
C PRO A 134 2.09 -5.09 -2.04
N ALA A 135 2.09 -5.13 -0.72
CA ALA A 135 1.01 -5.76 0.01
C ALA A 135 -0.26 -5.02 -0.39
N ALA A 136 -1.18 -5.73 -1.01
CA ALA A 136 -2.52 -5.21 -1.16
C ALA A 136 -2.91 -4.68 0.21
N LEU A 137 -3.34 -3.42 0.28
CA LEU A 137 -3.74 -2.81 1.53
C LEU A 137 -4.77 -3.72 2.21
N PRO A 138 -4.58 -4.07 3.47
CA PRO A 138 -5.49 -4.97 4.15
C PRO A 138 -6.88 -4.36 4.15
N GLN A 139 -7.84 -5.10 3.60
CA GLN A 139 -9.24 -4.74 3.69
C GLN A 139 -9.83 -5.49 4.88
N ARG A 140 -10.19 -4.76 5.93
CA ARG A 140 -10.91 -5.34 7.06
C ARG A 140 -12.39 -5.04 6.92
N ILE A 141 -13.20 -6.05 7.11
CA ILE A 141 -14.66 -5.90 7.20
C ILE A 141 -14.97 -5.65 8.67
N ALA A 142 -15.46 -4.44 8.96
CA ALA A 142 -15.96 -4.14 10.29
C ALA A 142 -17.34 -4.81 10.48
N ALA A 143 -17.49 -5.50 11.57
CA ALA A 143 -18.75 -6.15 11.94
C ALA A 143 -19.81 -5.12 12.39
#